data_6717472e9a2b737beba7f88246c518ed
#
_entry.id   6717472e9a2b737beba7f88246c518ed
#
_cell.length_a   1.000
_cell.length_b   1.000
_cell.length_c   1.000
_cell.angle_alpha   90.00
_cell.angle_beta   90.00
_cell.angle_gamma   90.00
#
_symmetry.space_group_name_H-M   'P 1'
#
loop_
_entity.id
_entity.type
_entity.pdbx_description
1 polymer ?
#
loop_
_entity_poly.entity_id
_entity_poly.type
_entity_poly.pdbx_seq_one_letter_code
_entity_poly.pdbx_strand_id
1 'polypeptide(L)'
;WIYIHSPEVKMARLANYRNFSPSMADKDDISPMTAEYFTFKDDAVWSLSDDQLIELAIKEISKMGLAQLDQFVSGFVIRSEKAYPVIDQNSIMYVETIRNWIKGFQNLIPIGRSGMFKYNNQDHAIATGLLAARTALGLGQFDPWNVNIDAEYLAR
;
A
#
# COMPACT_ATOMS: atom_id res chain seq x y z
N TRP A 1 -11.04 5.64 -3.78
CA TRP A 1 -10.30 6.49 -2.83
C TRP A 1 -10.03 7.88 -3.38
N ILE A 2 -9.70 8.78 -2.47
CA ILE A 2 -9.43 10.19 -2.76
C ILE A 2 -8.00 10.50 -2.29
N TYR A 3 -7.18 11.07 -3.17
CA TYR A 3 -5.90 11.67 -2.77
C TYR A 3 -6.13 13.11 -2.33
N ILE A 4 -5.54 13.49 -1.22
CA ILE A 4 -5.76 14.79 -0.58
C ILE A 4 -4.49 15.61 -0.71
N HIS A 5 -4.58 16.74 -1.41
CA HIS A 5 -3.46 17.63 -1.68
C HIS A 5 -3.56 18.96 -0.89
N SER A 6 -4.59 19.10 -0.04
CA SER A 6 -4.75 20.30 0.77
C SER A 6 -3.67 20.40 1.85
N PRO A 7 -2.95 21.51 1.97
CA PRO A 7 -1.99 21.72 3.04
C PRO A 7 -2.63 21.88 4.41
N GLU A 8 -3.95 22.01 4.48
CA GLU A 8 -4.70 22.23 5.71
C GLU A 8 -4.96 20.97 6.51
N VAL A 9 -4.73 19.79 5.92
CA VAL A 9 -4.88 18.48 6.54
C VAL A 9 -3.61 17.67 6.36
N LYS A 10 -3.37 16.73 7.26
CA LYS A 10 -2.22 15.82 7.21
C LYS A 10 -2.54 14.50 6.54
N MET A 11 -3.83 14.18 6.43
CA MET A 11 -4.30 13.00 5.72
C MET A 11 -3.90 13.08 4.25
N ALA A 12 -3.22 12.04 3.74
CA ALA A 12 -2.78 12.01 2.36
C ALA A 12 -3.77 11.28 1.44
N ARG A 13 -4.53 10.32 1.98
CA ARG A 13 -5.49 9.54 1.22
C ARG A 13 -6.63 9.06 2.11
N LEU A 14 -7.86 9.07 1.56
CA LEU A 14 -9.04 8.51 2.18
C LEU A 14 -9.64 7.45 1.26
N ALA A 15 -9.85 6.24 1.75
CA ALA A 15 -10.55 5.18 1.05
C ALA A 15 -11.91 4.94 1.68
N ASN A 16 -12.98 4.82 0.87
CA ASN A 16 -14.29 4.35 1.28
C ASN A 16 -14.53 2.97 0.66
N TYR A 17 -14.50 1.93 1.48
CA TYR A 17 -14.56 0.55 1.00
C TYR A 17 -15.94 0.16 0.46
N ARG A 18 -17.00 0.80 0.91
CA ARG A 18 -18.33 0.58 0.35
C ARG A 18 -18.42 0.93 -1.13
N ASN A 19 -17.60 1.91 -1.59
CA ASN A 19 -17.52 2.28 -3.00
C ASN A 19 -16.76 1.25 -3.86
N PHE A 20 -15.97 0.37 -3.26
CA PHE A 20 -15.36 -0.75 -3.98
C PHE A 20 -16.34 -1.92 -4.12
N SER A 21 -17.05 -2.25 -3.03
CA SER A 21 -18.10 -3.26 -3.03
C SER A 21 -19.06 -3.03 -1.85
N PRO A 22 -20.38 -3.10 -2.05
CA PRO A 22 -21.34 -3.03 -0.95
C PRO A 22 -21.10 -4.11 0.12
N SER A 23 -20.59 -5.30 -0.27
CA SER A 23 -20.28 -6.40 0.66
C SER A 23 -19.07 -6.15 1.56
N MET A 24 -18.34 -5.05 1.37
CA MET A 24 -17.28 -4.60 2.29
C MET A 24 -17.82 -3.77 3.46
N ALA A 25 -19.13 -3.61 3.58
CA ALA A 25 -19.78 -2.97 4.72
C ALA A 25 -20.77 -3.94 5.35
N ASP A 26 -20.72 -4.09 6.68
CA ASP A 26 -21.61 -5.00 7.41
C ASP A 26 -23.09 -4.56 7.40
N LYS A 27 -23.32 -3.26 7.27
CA LYS A 27 -24.66 -2.65 7.31
C LYS A 27 -24.80 -1.59 6.23
N ASP A 28 -26.04 -1.37 5.80
CA ASP A 28 -26.35 -0.43 4.73
C ASP A 28 -26.16 1.04 5.10
N ASP A 29 -26.18 1.37 6.37
CA ASP A 29 -25.99 2.71 6.90
C ASP A 29 -24.55 3.03 7.36
N ILE A 30 -23.63 2.06 7.24
CA ILE A 30 -22.23 2.22 7.63
C ILE A 30 -21.32 2.23 6.39
N SER A 31 -20.35 3.13 6.39
CA SER A 31 -19.27 3.18 5.40
C SER A 31 -17.91 3.00 6.08
N PRO A 32 -17.29 1.83 5.97
CA PRO A 32 -15.92 1.63 6.45
C PRO A 32 -14.96 2.49 5.63
N MET A 33 -14.12 3.24 6.32
CA MET A 33 -13.15 4.13 5.70
C MET A 33 -11.76 3.91 6.27
N THR A 34 -10.73 4.12 5.46
CA THR A 34 -9.35 4.21 5.92
C THR A 34 -8.78 5.58 5.61
N ALA A 35 -8.40 6.29 6.66
CA ALA A 35 -7.61 7.51 6.58
C ALA A 35 -6.12 7.16 6.62
N GLU A 36 -5.37 7.51 5.59
CA GLU A 36 -3.97 7.16 5.47
C GLU A 36 -3.07 8.39 5.67
N TYR A 37 -2.12 8.24 6.58
CA TYR A 37 -1.11 9.23 6.92
C TYR A 37 0.26 8.69 6.52
N PHE A 38 0.91 9.32 5.55
CA PHE A 38 2.27 8.96 5.15
C PHE A 38 3.24 9.75 6.02
N THR A 39 3.94 9.06 6.89
CA THR A 39 4.76 9.68 7.93
C THR A 39 6.03 8.87 8.16
N PHE A 40 7.08 9.52 8.60
CA PHE A 40 8.26 8.86 9.11
C PHE A 40 8.10 8.53 10.60
N LYS A 41 8.90 7.58 11.08
CA LYS A 41 8.82 7.09 12.46
C LYS A 41 9.07 8.18 13.52
N ASP A 42 9.82 9.22 13.16
CA ASP A 42 10.15 10.33 14.04
C ASP A 42 9.20 11.54 13.90
N ASP A 43 8.19 11.45 13.04
CA ASP A 43 7.23 12.51 12.84
C ASP A 43 6.24 12.62 14.01
N ALA A 44 5.75 13.83 14.25
CA ALA A 44 4.77 14.10 15.28
C ALA A 44 3.48 13.27 15.13
N VAL A 45 3.05 13.00 13.89
CA VAL A 45 1.86 12.18 13.61
C VAL A 45 2.07 10.73 14.02
N TRP A 46 3.26 10.16 13.77
CA TRP A 46 3.58 8.79 14.18
C TRP A 46 3.52 8.59 15.68
N SER A 47 3.92 9.62 16.44
CA SER A 47 4.02 9.60 17.89
C SER A 47 2.69 9.82 18.62
N LEU A 48 1.61 10.17 17.91
CA LEU A 48 0.29 10.34 18.50
C LEU A 48 -0.24 9.00 19.04
N SER A 49 -1.03 9.05 20.12
CA SER A 49 -1.78 7.87 20.57
C SER A 49 -2.87 7.48 19.57
N ASP A 50 -3.41 6.27 19.68
CA ASP A 50 -4.48 5.81 18.80
C ASP A 50 -5.71 6.72 18.89
N ASP A 51 -6.10 7.11 20.10
CA ASP A 51 -7.22 8.04 20.29
C ASP A 51 -6.98 9.40 19.65
N GLN A 52 -5.76 9.93 19.75
CA GLN A 52 -5.38 11.19 19.12
C GLN A 52 -5.38 11.10 17.59
N LEU A 53 -4.95 9.95 17.02
CA LEU A 53 -5.01 9.73 15.57
C LEU A 53 -6.45 9.59 15.06
N ILE A 54 -7.30 8.90 15.81
CA ILE A 54 -8.73 8.80 15.50
C ILE A 54 -9.38 10.19 15.53
N GLU A 55 -9.13 10.95 16.58
CA GLU A 55 -9.65 12.31 16.71
C GLU A 55 -9.16 13.24 15.58
N LEU A 56 -7.87 13.14 15.21
CA LEU A 56 -7.32 13.87 14.08
C LEU A 56 -8.04 13.52 12.78
N ALA A 57 -8.23 12.22 12.50
CA ALA A 57 -8.89 11.75 11.28
C ALA A 57 -10.33 12.26 11.20
N ILE A 58 -11.10 12.17 12.29
CA ILE A 58 -12.48 12.65 12.36
C ILE A 58 -12.54 14.17 12.07
N LYS A 59 -11.67 14.95 12.70
CA LYS A 59 -11.60 16.40 12.50
C LYS A 59 -11.26 16.77 11.05
N GLU A 60 -10.31 16.07 10.45
CA GLU A 60 -9.88 16.33 9.07
C GLU A 60 -10.96 15.93 8.05
N ILE A 61 -11.63 14.78 8.23
CA ILE A 61 -12.75 14.34 7.40
C ILE A 61 -13.90 15.35 7.48
N SER A 62 -14.22 15.84 8.68
CA SER A 62 -15.25 16.85 8.87
C SER A 62 -14.86 18.20 8.28
N LYS A 63 -13.60 18.63 8.44
CA LYS A 63 -13.07 19.86 7.85
C LYS A 63 -13.16 19.87 6.33
N MET A 64 -12.96 18.71 5.71
CA MET A 64 -13.10 18.54 4.26
C MET A 64 -14.57 18.44 3.80
N GLY A 65 -15.53 18.43 4.71
CA GLY A 65 -16.96 18.31 4.39
C GLY A 65 -17.39 16.92 3.90
N LEU A 66 -16.58 15.88 4.16
CA LEU A 66 -16.85 14.51 3.69
C LEU A 66 -17.78 13.74 4.64
N ALA A 67 -17.78 14.07 5.93
CA ALA A 67 -18.73 13.57 6.93
C ALA A 67 -18.86 14.57 8.07
N GLN A 68 -19.93 14.43 8.87
CA GLN A 68 -20.12 15.22 10.08
C GLN A 68 -19.51 14.52 11.30
N LEU A 69 -19.13 15.25 12.33
CA LEU A 69 -18.51 14.71 13.55
C LEU A 69 -19.38 13.66 14.25
N ASP A 70 -20.69 13.87 14.25
CA ASP A 70 -21.70 13.00 14.88
C ASP A 70 -21.98 11.71 14.09
N GLN A 71 -21.48 11.61 12.86
CA GLN A 71 -21.59 10.40 12.03
C GLN A 71 -20.51 9.35 12.34
N PHE A 72 -19.52 9.68 13.16
CA PHE A 72 -18.49 8.73 13.54
C PHE A 72 -19.06 7.66 14.49
N VAL A 73 -18.83 6.39 14.16
CA VAL A 73 -19.28 5.25 14.95
C VAL A 73 -18.16 4.67 15.80
N SER A 74 -17.08 4.28 15.18
CA SER A 74 -15.90 3.71 15.85
C SER A 74 -14.66 3.74 14.94
N GLY A 75 -13.48 3.55 15.51
CA GLY A 75 -12.25 3.48 14.76
C GLY A 75 -11.16 2.74 15.50
N PHE A 76 -10.15 2.33 14.77
CA PHE A 76 -8.92 1.76 15.31
C PHE A 76 -7.75 2.19 14.43
N VAL A 77 -6.54 2.05 14.95
CA VAL A 77 -5.31 2.46 14.28
C VAL A 77 -4.44 1.25 13.96
N ILE A 78 -3.92 1.23 12.73
CA ILE A 78 -2.89 0.28 12.31
C ILE A 78 -1.65 1.08 11.92
N ARG A 79 -0.51 0.77 12.52
CA ARG A 79 0.79 1.31 12.12
C ARG A 79 1.53 0.27 11.31
N SER A 80 1.93 0.64 10.11
CA SER A 80 2.71 -0.23 9.23
C SER A 80 4.10 0.39 9.03
N GLU A 81 5.09 -0.18 9.66
CA GLU A 81 6.48 0.16 9.38
C GLU A 81 6.87 -0.40 8.01
N LYS A 82 7.72 0.33 7.26
CA LYS A 82 8.24 -0.11 5.96
C LYS A 82 7.14 -0.48 4.94
N ALA A 83 6.05 0.29 4.92
CA ALA A 83 4.90 0.05 4.05
C ALA A 83 5.24 0.16 2.55
N TYR A 84 6.21 1.01 2.21
CA TYR A 84 6.65 1.25 0.83
C TYR A 84 8.17 1.18 0.68
N PRO A 85 8.67 0.60 -0.42
CA PRO A 85 10.07 0.74 -0.78
C PRO A 85 10.37 2.21 -1.15
N VAL A 86 11.44 2.76 -0.61
CA VAL A 86 11.96 4.07 -1.04
C VAL A 86 12.89 3.82 -2.21
N ILE A 87 12.45 4.20 -3.41
CA ILE A 87 13.19 3.97 -4.66
C ILE A 87 13.98 5.24 -4.98
N ASP A 88 15.29 5.17 -4.87
CA ASP A 88 16.25 6.19 -5.26
C ASP A 88 17.32 5.58 -6.19
N GLN A 89 18.26 6.40 -6.64
CA GLN A 89 19.33 5.95 -7.54
C GLN A 89 20.21 4.85 -6.93
N ASN A 90 20.44 4.89 -5.63
CA ASN A 90 21.26 3.90 -4.93
C ASN A 90 20.52 2.58 -4.75
N SER A 91 19.23 2.64 -4.42
CA SER A 91 18.40 1.45 -4.23
C SER A 91 18.28 0.61 -5.50
N ILE A 92 18.22 1.23 -6.68
CA ILE A 92 18.21 0.52 -7.97
C ILE A 92 19.47 -0.34 -8.12
N MET A 93 20.64 0.23 -7.85
CA MET A 93 21.91 -0.50 -7.91
C MET A 93 21.99 -1.64 -6.89
N TYR A 94 21.52 -1.40 -5.67
CA TYR A 94 21.52 -2.44 -4.62
C TYR A 94 20.55 -3.57 -4.94
N VAL A 95 19.37 -3.25 -5.46
CA VAL A 95 18.37 -4.25 -5.88
C VAL A 95 18.93 -5.14 -6.99
N GLU A 96 19.61 -4.56 -8.01
CA GLU A 96 20.24 -5.33 -9.07
C GLU A 96 21.36 -6.24 -8.53
N THR A 97 22.16 -5.77 -7.58
CA THR A 97 23.19 -6.56 -6.93
C THR A 97 22.59 -7.77 -6.20
N ILE A 98 21.54 -7.53 -5.40
CA ILE A 98 20.83 -8.59 -4.66
C ILE A 98 20.15 -9.55 -5.63
N ARG A 99 19.48 -9.04 -6.67
CA ARG A 99 18.83 -9.85 -7.70
C ARG A 99 19.81 -10.80 -8.37
N ASN A 100 21.00 -10.31 -8.73
CA ASN A 100 22.04 -11.14 -9.35
C ASN A 100 22.59 -12.19 -8.39
N TRP A 101 22.71 -11.88 -7.10
CA TRP A 101 23.11 -12.84 -6.09
C TRP A 101 22.04 -13.93 -5.88
N ILE A 102 20.76 -13.55 -5.83
CA ILE A 102 19.62 -14.48 -5.66
C ILE A 102 19.52 -15.48 -6.83
N LYS A 103 19.90 -15.09 -8.05
CA LYS A 103 19.92 -16.03 -9.21
C LYS A 103 20.80 -17.25 -9.01
N GLY A 104 21.75 -17.21 -8.06
CA GLY A 104 22.56 -18.38 -7.68
C GLY A 104 21.80 -19.46 -6.91
N PHE A 105 20.59 -19.20 -6.43
CA PHE A 105 19.76 -20.13 -5.67
C PHE A 105 18.65 -20.70 -6.55
N GLN A 106 18.59 -22.04 -6.68
CA GLN A 106 17.56 -22.71 -7.50
C GLN A 106 16.17 -22.73 -6.83
N ASN A 107 16.14 -22.60 -5.52
CA ASN A 107 14.93 -22.75 -4.69
C ASN A 107 14.49 -21.44 -4.00
N LEU A 108 14.96 -20.31 -4.48
CA LEU A 108 14.61 -18.98 -3.92
C LEU A 108 14.08 -18.07 -5.02
N ILE A 109 12.81 -17.75 -4.98
CA ILE A 109 12.16 -16.86 -5.93
C ILE A 109 11.51 -15.71 -5.15
N PRO A 110 12.05 -14.49 -5.21
CA PRO A 110 11.44 -13.33 -4.56
C PRO A 110 10.16 -12.91 -5.29
N ILE A 111 9.11 -12.58 -4.53
CA ILE A 111 7.82 -12.18 -5.06
C ILE A 111 7.24 -10.98 -4.30
N GLY A 112 6.29 -10.30 -4.92
CA GLY A 112 5.53 -9.21 -4.30
C GLY A 112 6.32 -7.93 -4.12
N ARG A 113 5.70 -6.97 -3.43
CA ARG A 113 6.26 -5.62 -3.24
C ARG A 113 7.54 -5.65 -2.42
N SER A 114 7.50 -6.26 -1.23
CA SER A 114 8.64 -6.25 -0.30
C SER A 114 9.75 -7.20 -0.72
N GLY A 115 9.41 -8.41 -1.18
CA GLY A 115 10.40 -9.42 -1.60
C GLY A 115 11.19 -9.01 -2.83
N MET A 116 10.62 -8.21 -3.70
CA MET A 116 11.27 -7.70 -4.92
C MET A 116 11.76 -6.26 -4.78
N PHE A 117 11.47 -5.57 -3.66
CA PHE A 117 11.71 -4.14 -3.49
C PHE A 117 11.17 -3.32 -4.67
N LYS A 118 9.95 -3.62 -5.11
CA LYS A 118 9.33 -3.06 -6.31
C LYS A 118 7.95 -2.51 -5.98
N TYR A 119 7.56 -1.38 -6.58
CA TYR A 119 6.28 -0.72 -6.30
C TYR A 119 5.11 -1.48 -6.95
N ASN A 120 4.86 -2.70 -6.47
CA ASN A 120 3.79 -3.56 -6.94
C ASN A 120 2.46 -3.26 -6.23
N ASN A 121 1.38 -3.18 -7.00
CA ASN A 121 0.01 -3.24 -6.50
C ASN A 121 -0.41 -4.71 -6.23
N GLN A 122 -1.63 -4.92 -5.74
CA GLN A 122 -2.10 -6.27 -5.37
C GLN A 122 -2.11 -7.24 -6.55
N ASP A 123 -2.58 -6.81 -7.71
CA ASP A 123 -2.61 -7.56 -8.95
C ASP A 123 -1.20 -8.00 -9.39
N HIS A 124 -0.24 -7.08 -9.34
CA HIS A 124 1.16 -7.37 -9.62
C HIS A 124 1.75 -8.37 -8.60
N ALA A 125 1.46 -8.20 -7.32
CA ALA A 125 1.93 -9.11 -6.28
C ALA A 125 1.36 -10.53 -6.48
N ILE A 126 0.08 -10.65 -6.80
CA ILE A 126 -0.57 -11.93 -7.14
C ILE A 126 0.07 -12.55 -8.38
N ALA A 127 0.27 -11.76 -9.44
CA ALA A 127 0.89 -12.24 -10.67
C ALA A 127 2.29 -12.79 -10.43
N THR A 128 3.13 -12.09 -9.64
CA THR A 128 4.47 -12.60 -9.29
C THR A 128 4.42 -13.90 -8.52
N GLY A 129 3.47 -14.09 -7.62
CA GLY A 129 3.25 -15.32 -6.87
C GLY A 129 2.85 -16.48 -7.77
N LEU A 130 1.93 -16.26 -8.72
CA LEU A 130 1.50 -17.27 -9.70
C LEU A 130 2.64 -17.71 -10.62
N LEU A 131 3.47 -16.77 -11.09
CA LEU A 131 4.63 -17.08 -11.93
C LEU A 131 5.68 -17.89 -11.16
N ALA A 132 5.96 -17.51 -9.92
CA ALA A 132 6.87 -18.25 -9.05
C ALA A 132 6.38 -19.68 -8.78
N ALA A 133 5.08 -19.84 -8.48
CA ALA A 133 4.47 -21.15 -8.27
C ALA A 133 4.57 -22.05 -9.52
N ARG A 134 4.31 -21.51 -10.70
CA ARG A 134 4.45 -22.24 -11.96
C ARG A 134 5.88 -22.71 -12.21
N THR A 135 6.86 -21.85 -11.92
CA THR A 135 8.28 -22.21 -12.03
C THR A 135 8.64 -23.30 -11.04
N ALA A 136 8.21 -23.19 -9.78
CA ALA A 136 8.47 -24.20 -8.75
C ALA A 136 7.85 -25.58 -9.05
N LEU A 137 6.71 -25.59 -9.75
CA LEU A 137 6.04 -26.82 -10.20
C LEU A 137 6.60 -27.40 -11.50
N GLY A 138 7.64 -26.80 -12.07
CA GLY A 138 8.24 -27.27 -13.33
C GLY A 138 7.39 -27.04 -14.58
N LEU A 139 6.41 -26.12 -14.51
CA LEU A 139 5.50 -25.83 -15.64
C LEU A 139 6.11 -24.88 -16.68
N GLY A 140 7.35 -24.49 -16.52
CA GLY A 140 8.11 -23.61 -17.38
C GLY A 140 9.02 -22.70 -16.55
N GLN A 141 9.80 -21.87 -17.25
CA GLN A 141 10.63 -20.82 -16.62
C GLN A 141 9.93 -19.48 -16.78
N PHE A 142 9.48 -18.92 -15.67
CA PHE A 142 8.79 -17.63 -15.62
C PHE A 142 9.58 -16.67 -14.74
N ASP A 143 9.80 -15.44 -15.23
CA ASP A 143 10.50 -14.41 -14.46
C ASP A 143 9.50 -13.42 -13.84
N PRO A 144 9.27 -13.46 -12.51
CA PRO A 144 8.40 -12.50 -11.82
C PRO A 144 8.86 -11.04 -11.97
N TRP A 145 10.14 -10.78 -12.29
CA TRP A 145 10.66 -9.43 -12.46
C TRP A 145 10.10 -8.73 -13.70
N ASN A 146 9.54 -9.47 -14.64
CA ASN A 146 8.89 -8.92 -15.83
C ASN A 146 7.45 -8.44 -15.56
N VAL A 147 6.93 -8.63 -14.35
CA VAL A 147 5.66 -8.04 -13.93
C VAL A 147 5.88 -6.59 -13.53
N ASN A 148 4.98 -5.68 -13.98
CA ASN A 148 5.03 -4.26 -13.66
C ASN A 148 6.38 -3.62 -14.04
N ILE A 149 6.72 -3.72 -15.32
CA ILE A 149 7.87 -3.01 -15.89
C ILE A 149 7.45 -1.59 -16.25
N ASP A 150 8.29 -0.59 -15.95
CA ASP A 150 7.97 0.83 -16.12
C ASP A 150 7.55 1.21 -17.55
N ALA A 151 7.97 0.44 -18.54
CA ALA A 151 7.56 0.62 -19.93
C ALA A 151 6.03 0.53 -20.14
N GLU A 152 5.30 -0.20 -19.31
CA GLU A 152 3.84 -0.32 -19.41
C GLU A 152 3.12 0.96 -18.99
N TYR A 153 3.72 1.78 -18.16
CA TYR A 153 3.16 3.07 -17.70
C TYR A 153 3.50 4.23 -18.64
N LEU A 154 4.57 4.12 -19.41
CA LEU A 154 5.01 5.15 -20.36
C LEU A 154 4.35 5.01 -21.73
N ALA A 155 3.67 3.90 -22.02
CA ALA A 155 3.05 3.59 -23.30
C ALA A 155 1.56 3.96 -23.39
N ARG A 156 1.00 4.67 -22.40
CA ARG A 156 -0.40 5.08 -22.36
C ARG A 156 -0.58 6.58 -22.41
#